data_e8e3dcf11173f040f3a61671c1e16431
#
_entry.id   e8e3dcf11173f040f3a61671c1e16431
#
_cell.length_a   1.000
_cell.length_b   1.000
_cell.length_c   1.000
_cell.angle_alpha   90.00
_cell.angle_beta   90.00
_cell.angle_gamma   90.00
#
_symmetry.space_group_name_H-M   'P 1'
#
loop_
_entity.id
_entity.type
_entity.pdbx_description
1 polymer ?
#
loop_
_entity_poly.entity_id
_entity_poly.type
_entity_poly.pdbx_seq_one_letter_code
_entity_poly.pdbx_strand_id
1 'polypeptide(L)'
;MTERRLKNINSISGHSGAIYDVIYNQSFLYTSSADRYVVKWDAKTGEQTNFAVKLEESAYNIAFSETFNILAVGTNNGGIHVIDTEKRAEVRLLKQHKSAIFALTNNPLKNHFYSGDKDGMLCVWNAQNFELLITLPFNCGKIREISIDEKGDHMVICGQDGYIRILETSFFNVIHEFKAHNDGVNCALFDEEVLFTGGKDAYIHKWNWKKEAKLASVPAHNYAIYDLEFINNKENLVSVSFDKSIKLWNKADVSIIERIEFKNKGHRHTVNRLAKINENKIATISDDRLLKIWELTD
;
A
#
# COMPACT_ATOMS: atom_id res chain seq x y z
N MET A 1 26.52 3.96 19.46
CA MET A 1 25.08 3.90 19.13
C MET A 1 24.83 2.51 18.59
N THR A 2 23.97 1.72 19.23
CA THR A 2 23.55 0.42 18.70
C THR A 2 22.86 0.64 17.37
N GLU A 3 23.33 -0.06 16.32
CA GLU A 3 22.72 0.03 14.98
C GLU A 3 21.35 -0.64 15.03
N ARG A 4 20.28 0.14 14.84
CA ARG A 4 18.91 -0.39 14.72
C ARG A 4 18.79 -1.36 13.57
N ARG A 5 18.10 -2.49 13.80
CA ARG A 5 17.93 -3.57 12.81
C ARG A 5 16.52 -4.14 12.84
N LEU A 6 16.07 -4.58 11.68
CA LEU A 6 14.80 -5.30 11.53
C LEU A 6 15.05 -6.81 11.67
N LYS A 7 14.51 -7.40 12.73
CA LYS A 7 14.58 -8.84 13.00
C LYS A 7 13.30 -9.53 12.57
N ASN A 8 13.40 -10.57 11.74
CA ASN A 8 12.23 -11.41 11.47
C ASN A 8 11.83 -12.18 12.73
N ILE A 9 10.61 -11.94 13.22
CA ILE A 9 10.04 -12.58 14.39
C ILE A 9 9.00 -13.65 14.06
N ASN A 10 8.39 -13.59 12.86
CA ASN A 10 7.45 -14.61 12.40
C ASN A 10 7.46 -14.71 10.87
N SER A 11 7.22 -15.92 10.35
CA SER A 11 7.07 -16.21 8.93
C SER A 11 5.85 -17.12 8.74
N ILE A 12 4.79 -16.57 8.20
CA ILE A 12 3.46 -17.16 8.11
C ILE A 12 3.23 -17.66 6.69
N SER A 13 2.77 -18.89 6.55
CA SER A 13 2.39 -19.52 5.29
C SER A 13 0.92 -19.94 5.33
N GLY A 14 0.27 -20.00 4.18
CA GLY A 14 -1.12 -20.44 4.05
C GLY A 14 -1.71 -20.12 2.69
N HIS A 15 -1.25 -19.03 2.05
CA HIS A 15 -1.60 -18.79 0.66
C HIS A 15 -0.90 -19.76 -0.31
N SER A 16 -1.62 -20.18 -1.34
CA SER A 16 -1.08 -21.02 -2.42
C SER A 16 -0.59 -20.21 -3.62
N GLY A 17 -0.83 -18.92 -3.67
CA GLY A 17 -0.41 -17.96 -4.70
C GLY A 17 0.37 -16.78 -4.13
N ALA A 18 0.90 -15.92 -5.01
CA ALA A 18 1.54 -14.67 -4.65
C ALA A 18 0.60 -13.80 -3.78
N ILE A 19 1.12 -13.18 -2.74
CA ILE A 19 0.35 -12.27 -1.89
C ILE A 19 0.58 -10.86 -2.43
N TYR A 20 -0.52 -10.15 -2.73
CA TYR A 20 -0.45 -8.86 -3.43
C TYR A 20 -0.63 -7.65 -2.54
N ASP A 21 -1.45 -7.78 -1.48
CA ASP A 21 -1.69 -6.67 -0.56
C ASP A 21 -1.83 -7.15 0.88
N VAL A 22 -1.50 -6.27 1.84
CA VAL A 22 -1.60 -6.51 3.27
C VAL A 22 -1.98 -5.23 3.99
N ILE A 23 -2.93 -5.33 4.90
CA ILE A 23 -3.31 -4.26 5.82
C ILE A 23 -3.33 -4.79 7.25
N TYR A 24 -3.03 -3.90 8.20
CA TYR A 24 -3.17 -4.18 9.63
C TYR A 24 -4.37 -3.42 10.19
N ASN A 25 -5.20 -4.13 10.94
CA ASN A 25 -6.32 -3.53 11.65
C ASN A 25 -6.61 -4.27 12.95
N GLN A 26 -6.65 -3.56 14.07
CA GLN A 26 -7.09 -4.05 15.40
C GLN A 26 -6.51 -5.42 15.80
N SER A 27 -5.21 -5.60 15.77
CA SER A 27 -4.51 -6.85 16.10
C SER A 27 -4.52 -7.91 15.00
N PHE A 28 -5.11 -7.65 13.85
CA PHE A 28 -5.18 -8.59 12.73
C PHE A 28 -4.49 -8.05 11.48
N LEU A 29 -3.92 -8.97 10.72
CA LEU A 29 -3.45 -8.72 9.36
C LEU A 29 -4.45 -9.34 8.39
N TYR A 30 -4.80 -8.60 7.34
CA TYR A 30 -5.58 -9.10 6.23
C TYR A 30 -4.67 -9.14 5.01
N THR A 31 -4.72 -10.23 4.26
CA THR A 31 -3.91 -10.40 3.04
C THR A 31 -4.78 -10.77 1.86
N SER A 32 -4.46 -10.24 0.68
CA SER A 32 -5.07 -10.61 -0.59
C SER A 32 -4.07 -11.32 -1.49
N SER A 33 -4.53 -12.28 -2.32
CA SER A 33 -3.64 -13.15 -3.07
C SER A 33 -4.15 -13.54 -4.46
N ALA A 34 -3.19 -13.93 -5.30
CA ALA A 34 -3.42 -14.58 -6.59
C ALA A 34 -4.23 -15.86 -6.48
N ASP A 35 -4.24 -16.53 -5.33
CA ASP A 35 -5.03 -17.73 -5.08
C ASP A 35 -6.53 -17.46 -4.92
N ARG A 36 -6.94 -16.20 -5.06
CA ARG A 36 -8.32 -15.74 -4.97
C ARG A 36 -8.90 -15.74 -3.57
N TYR A 37 -8.05 -15.78 -2.54
CA TYR A 37 -8.47 -15.65 -1.16
C TYR A 37 -8.04 -14.32 -0.55
N VAL A 38 -8.89 -13.80 0.32
CA VAL A 38 -8.54 -12.84 1.34
C VAL A 38 -8.59 -13.54 2.68
N VAL A 39 -7.51 -13.46 3.45
CA VAL A 39 -7.35 -14.20 4.71
C VAL A 39 -7.03 -13.24 5.84
N LYS A 40 -7.59 -13.50 7.03
CA LYS A 40 -7.35 -12.77 8.26
C LYS A 40 -6.45 -13.59 9.18
N TRP A 41 -5.38 -12.98 9.65
CA TRP A 41 -4.36 -13.57 10.53
C TRP A 41 -4.31 -12.84 11.86
N ASP A 42 -4.10 -13.54 12.95
CA ASP A 42 -3.74 -12.92 14.23
C ASP A 42 -2.31 -12.41 14.14
N ALA A 43 -2.10 -11.11 14.33
CA ALA A 43 -0.78 -10.49 14.16
C ALA A 43 0.22 -10.87 15.26
N LYS A 44 -0.25 -11.36 16.41
CA LYS A 44 0.58 -11.77 17.53
C LYS A 44 1.05 -13.21 17.40
N THR A 45 0.12 -14.13 17.08
CA THR A 45 0.41 -15.57 16.98
C THR A 45 0.85 -15.98 15.58
N GLY A 46 0.39 -15.26 14.55
CA GLY A 46 0.56 -15.62 13.14
C GLY A 46 -0.41 -16.71 12.67
N GLU A 47 -1.36 -17.09 13.49
CA GLU A 47 -2.34 -18.10 13.14
C GLU A 47 -3.44 -17.53 12.24
N GLN A 48 -3.88 -18.34 11.28
CA GLN A 48 -5.04 -18.02 10.48
C GLN A 48 -6.30 -18.07 11.35
N THR A 49 -7.12 -17.03 11.27
CA THR A 49 -8.43 -17.03 11.91
C THR A 49 -9.45 -17.82 11.09
N ASN A 50 -10.67 -17.97 11.60
CA ASN A 50 -11.77 -18.58 10.86
C ASN A 50 -12.41 -17.63 9.82
N PHE A 51 -11.79 -16.48 9.52
CA PHE A 51 -12.22 -15.57 8.47
C PHE A 51 -11.35 -15.75 7.23
N ALA A 52 -11.96 -16.27 6.17
CA ALA A 52 -11.39 -16.32 4.83
C ALA A 52 -12.50 -16.10 3.81
N VAL A 53 -12.24 -15.25 2.82
CA VAL A 53 -13.17 -14.98 1.73
C VAL A 53 -12.58 -15.53 0.45
N LYS A 54 -13.34 -16.39 -0.23
CA LYS A 54 -13.00 -16.90 -1.55
C LYS A 54 -13.71 -16.08 -2.60
N LEU A 55 -12.94 -15.60 -3.58
CA LEU A 55 -13.44 -14.87 -4.74
C LEU A 55 -13.35 -15.73 -6.00
N GLU A 56 -14.01 -15.32 -7.06
CA GLU A 56 -13.88 -15.96 -8.38
C GLU A 56 -12.59 -15.52 -9.08
N GLU A 57 -12.11 -14.31 -8.78
CA GLU A 57 -10.98 -13.65 -9.39
C GLU A 57 -9.84 -13.42 -8.41
N SER A 58 -8.63 -13.13 -8.91
CA SER A 58 -7.50 -12.76 -8.07
C SER A 58 -7.76 -11.45 -7.33
N ALA A 59 -7.53 -11.46 -6.02
CA ALA A 59 -7.64 -10.30 -5.15
C ALA A 59 -6.33 -9.49 -5.21
N TYR A 60 -6.38 -8.27 -5.74
CA TYR A 60 -5.20 -7.43 -5.94
C TYR A 60 -4.95 -6.45 -4.81
N ASN A 61 -6.00 -5.80 -4.33
CA ASN A 61 -5.87 -4.79 -3.27
C ASN A 61 -6.99 -4.93 -2.25
N ILE A 62 -6.72 -4.49 -1.04
CA ILE A 62 -7.70 -4.46 0.05
C ILE A 62 -7.65 -3.13 0.78
N ALA A 63 -8.81 -2.67 1.24
CA ALA A 63 -8.94 -1.52 2.13
C ALA A 63 -9.98 -1.81 3.20
N PHE A 64 -9.74 -1.34 4.42
CA PHE A 64 -10.62 -1.58 5.55
C PHE A 64 -11.21 -0.28 6.09
N SER A 65 -12.50 -0.26 6.36
CA SER A 65 -13.16 0.80 7.11
C SER A 65 -13.53 0.29 8.50
N GLU A 66 -12.84 0.80 9.52
CA GLU A 66 -13.14 0.47 10.92
C GLU A 66 -14.52 0.96 11.33
N THR A 67 -14.91 2.16 10.88
CA THR A 67 -16.18 2.78 11.21
C THR A 67 -17.39 1.91 10.84
N PHE A 68 -17.28 1.19 9.73
CA PHE A 68 -18.39 0.39 9.19
C PHE A 68 -18.12 -1.12 9.24
N ASN A 69 -16.97 -1.58 9.74
CA ASN A 69 -16.52 -2.97 9.73
C ASN A 69 -16.53 -3.61 8.32
N ILE A 70 -16.14 -2.82 7.33
CA ILE A 70 -16.18 -3.19 5.92
C ILE A 70 -14.76 -3.42 5.40
N LEU A 71 -14.58 -4.55 4.73
CA LEU A 71 -13.42 -4.86 3.92
C LEU A 71 -13.79 -4.73 2.44
N ALA A 72 -13.19 -3.79 1.74
CA ALA A 72 -13.30 -3.66 0.29
C ALA A 72 -12.15 -4.43 -0.37
N VAL A 73 -12.43 -5.22 -1.40
CA VAL A 73 -11.45 -6.05 -2.12
C VAL A 73 -11.52 -5.76 -3.61
N GLY A 74 -10.47 -5.18 -4.16
CA GLY A 74 -10.31 -4.92 -5.58
C GLY A 74 -9.73 -6.12 -6.33
N THR A 75 -10.30 -6.45 -7.50
CA THR A 75 -9.94 -7.63 -8.27
C THR A 75 -9.34 -7.30 -9.64
N ASN A 76 -8.74 -8.30 -10.28
CA ASN A 76 -8.09 -8.16 -11.58
C ASN A 76 -9.05 -7.89 -12.75
N ASN A 77 -10.36 -8.08 -12.58
CA ASN A 77 -11.39 -7.80 -13.57
C ASN A 77 -12.12 -6.46 -13.37
N GLY A 78 -11.72 -5.66 -12.34
CA GLY A 78 -12.32 -4.36 -12.04
C GLY A 78 -13.48 -4.39 -11.05
N GLY A 79 -13.86 -5.55 -10.54
CA GLY A 79 -14.82 -5.68 -9.46
C GLY A 79 -14.25 -5.21 -8.12
N ILE A 80 -15.06 -4.55 -7.30
CA ILE A 80 -14.75 -4.27 -5.90
C ILE A 80 -15.80 -4.99 -5.05
N HIS A 81 -15.39 -6.03 -4.37
CA HIS A 81 -16.22 -6.80 -3.45
C HIS A 81 -16.24 -6.10 -2.09
N VAL A 82 -17.42 -5.79 -1.61
CA VAL A 82 -17.65 -5.13 -0.31
C VAL A 82 -18.14 -6.18 0.68
N ILE A 83 -17.33 -6.43 1.69
CA ILE A 83 -17.52 -7.52 2.64
C ILE A 83 -17.75 -6.95 4.04
N ASP A 84 -18.88 -7.27 4.63
CA ASP A 84 -19.17 -7.02 6.05
C ASP A 84 -18.41 -8.08 6.87
N THR A 85 -17.42 -7.64 7.64
CA THR A 85 -16.54 -8.55 8.37
C THR A 85 -17.17 -9.15 9.62
N GLU A 86 -18.21 -8.54 10.18
CA GLU A 86 -18.99 -9.09 11.30
C GLU A 86 -19.96 -10.17 10.81
N LYS A 87 -20.71 -9.86 9.74
CA LYS A 87 -21.63 -10.83 9.11
C LYS A 87 -20.90 -11.89 8.30
N ARG A 88 -19.62 -11.65 7.97
CA ARG A 88 -18.79 -12.52 7.11
C ARG A 88 -19.44 -12.81 5.76
N ALA A 89 -20.02 -11.79 5.17
CA ALA A 89 -20.77 -11.89 3.93
C ALA A 89 -20.45 -10.74 2.99
N GLU A 90 -20.43 -11.03 1.69
CA GLU A 90 -20.43 -9.99 0.68
C GLU A 90 -21.79 -9.26 0.71
N VAL A 91 -21.73 -7.95 0.89
CA VAL A 91 -22.95 -7.09 0.94
C VAL A 91 -23.17 -6.36 -0.37
N ARG A 92 -22.13 -6.16 -1.16
CA ARG A 92 -22.23 -5.49 -2.46
C ARG A 92 -21.02 -5.81 -3.36
N LEU A 93 -21.26 -5.86 -4.68
CA LEU A 93 -20.24 -5.89 -5.72
C LEU A 93 -20.35 -4.61 -6.56
N LEU A 94 -19.28 -3.80 -6.57
CA LEU A 94 -19.21 -2.56 -7.33
C LEU A 94 -18.56 -2.86 -8.69
N LYS A 95 -19.19 -2.46 -9.79
CA LYS A 95 -18.79 -2.79 -11.18
C LYS A 95 -18.56 -1.55 -12.05
N GLN A 96 -18.03 -0.48 -11.47
CA GLN A 96 -17.76 0.76 -12.22
C GLN A 96 -16.50 0.67 -13.06
N HIS A 97 -15.43 0.12 -12.51
CA HIS A 97 -14.18 -0.09 -13.24
C HIS A 97 -14.31 -1.21 -14.28
N LYS A 98 -13.63 -1.03 -15.41
CA LYS A 98 -13.62 -2.01 -16.52
C LYS A 98 -12.31 -2.75 -16.65
N SER A 99 -11.34 -2.41 -15.81
CA SER A 99 -10.01 -3.00 -15.80
C SER A 99 -9.53 -3.21 -14.36
N ALA A 100 -8.43 -3.95 -14.20
CA ALA A 100 -7.90 -4.37 -12.92
C ALA A 100 -7.70 -3.20 -11.93
N ILE A 101 -8.12 -3.39 -10.68
CA ILE A 101 -7.91 -2.45 -9.59
C ILE A 101 -6.48 -2.60 -9.09
N PHE A 102 -5.69 -1.52 -9.10
CA PHE A 102 -4.31 -1.50 -8.62
C PHE A 102 -4.12 -0.65 -7.37
N ALA A 103 -5.08 0.20 -7.04
CA ALA A 103 -5.07 1.01 -5.84
C ALA A 103 -6.45 1.00 -5.20
N LEU A 104 -6.49 0.78 -3.90
CA LEU A 104 -7.70 0.85 -3.09
C LEU A 104 -7.32 1.36 -1.71
N THR A 105 -7.94 2.44 -1.25
CA THR A 105 -7.67 3.02 0.07
C THR A 105 -8.92 3.60 0.70
N ASN A 106 -8.92 3.70 2.02
CA ASN A 106 -10.00 4.27 2.81
C ASN A 106 -9.56 5.61 3.43
N ASN A 107 -10.41 6.62 3.34
CA ASN A 107 -10.27 7.87 4.09
C ASN A 107 -11.37 7.92 5.17
N PRO A 108 -11.07 7.50 6.40
CA PRO A 108 -12.07 7.43 7.46
C PRO A 108 -12.59 8.82 7.89
N LEU A 109 -11.78 9.87 7.72
CA LEU A 109 -12.16 11.24 8.09
C LEU A 109 -13.19 11.86 7.14
N LYS A 110 -13.27 11.35 5.91
CA LYS A 110 -14.25 11.79 4.89
C LYS A 110 -15.31 10.72 4.63
N ASN A 111 -15.23 9.55 5.25
CA ASN A 111 -16.07 8.39 4.96
C ASN A 111 -16.07 8.00 3.47
N HIS A 112 -14.89 7.98 2.86
CA HIS A 112 -14.72 7.64 1.46
C HIS A 112 -13.79 6.43 1.27
N PHE A 113 -14.11 5.60 0.27
CA PHE A 113 -13.15 4.74 -0.39
C PHE A 113 -12.72 5.36 -1.71
N TYR A 114 -11.44 5.18 -2.05
CA TYR A 114 -10.87 5.56 -3.33
C TYR A 114 -10.35 4.33 -4.04
N SER A 115 -10.66 4.18 -5.31
CA SER A 115 -10.16 3.07 -6.13
C SER A 115 -9.58 3.57 -7.43
N GLY A 116 -8.41 3.03 -7.80
CA GLY A 116 -7.68 3.35 -9.03
C GLY A 116 -7.43 2.10 -9.87
N ASP A 117 -7.65 2.20 -11.18
CA ASP A 117 -7.52 1.06 -12.07
C ASP A 117 -6.33 1.14 -13.05
N LYS A 118 -6.22 0.10 -13.86
CA LYS A 118 -5.19 -0.05 -14.90
C LYS A 118 -5.26 1.04 -15.97
N ASP A 119 -6.42 1.60 -16.23
CA ASP A 119 -6.64 2.55 -17.32
C ASP A 119 -6.59 4.02 -16.86
N GLY A 120 -6.24 4.24 -15.56
CA GLY A 120 -6.08 5.58 -14.99
C GLY A 120 -7.39 6.21 -14.52
N MET A 121 -8.38 5.40 -14.24
CA MET A 121 -9.65 5.85 -13.70
C MET A 121 -9.60 5.84 -12.17
N LEU A 122 -9.84 6.99 -11.54
CA LEU A 122 -10.12 7.12 -10.13
C LEU A 122 -11.63 7.11 -9.91
N CYS A 123 -12.13 6.28 -9.00
CA CYS A 123 -13.47 6.33 -8.49
C CYS A 123 -13.47 6.65 -7.00
N VAL A 124 -14.38 7.52 -6.58
CA VAL A 124 -14.63 7.87 -5.18
C VAL A 124 -15.98 7.32 -4.77
N TRP A 125 -16.01 6.62 -3.65
CA TRP A 125 -17.19 5.94 -3.14
C TRP A 125 -17.51 6.42 -1.72
N ASN A 126 -18.78 6.57 -1.42
CA ASN A 126 -19.22 6.74 -0.04
C ASN A 126 -19.00 5.42 0.72
N ALA A 127 -18.29 5.45 1.84
CA ALA A 127 -17.94 4.23 2.59
C ALA A 127 -19.11 3.62 3.36
N GLN A 128 -20.20 4.37 3.58
CA GLN A 128 -21.36 3.90 4.33
C GLN A 128 -22.38 3.14 3.45
N ASN A 129 -22.68 3.69 2.26
CA ASN A 129 -23.71 3.15 1.38
C ASN A 129 -23.19 2.63 0.04
N PHE A 130 -21.87 2.78 -0.22
CA PHE A 130 -21.17 2.35 -1.42
C PHE A 130 -21.68 2.98 -2.72
N GLU A 131 -22.26 4.17 -2.63
CA GLU A 131 -22.63 4.96 -3.80
C GLU A 131 -21.37 5.57 -4.43
N LEU A 132 -21.35 5.56 -5.75
CA LEU A 132 -20.31 6.26 -6.53
C LEU A 132 -20.56 7.77 -6.43
N LEU A 133 -19.58 8.50 -5.89
CA LEU A 133 -19.66 9.96 -5.76
C LEU A 133 -19.14 10.66 -7.01
N ILE A 134 -17.96 10.22 -7.50
CA ILE A 134 -17.33 10.81 -8.68
C ILE A 134 -16.41 9.81 -9.37
N THR A 135 -16.19 10.03 -10.66
CA THR A 135 -15.24 9.29 -11.51
C THR A 135 -14.35 10.29 -12.22
N LEU A 136 -13.03 10.14 -12.10
CA LEU A 136 -12.03 11.06 -12.66
C LEU A 136 -11.03 10.29 -13.52
N PRO A 137 -10.98 10.53 -14.85
CA PRO A 137 -9.99 9.94 -15.73
C PRO A 137 -8.71 10.78 -15.74
N PHE A 138 -7.56 10.14 -15.45
CA PHE A 138 -6.25 10.81 -15.44
C PHE A 138 -5.38 10.53 -16.67
N ASN A 139 -5.74 9.56 -17.51
CA ASN A 139 -4.95 9.16 -18.67
C ASN A 139 -3.47 8.88 -18.36
N CYS A 140 -3.18 8.43 -17.14
CA CYS A 140 -1.83 8.20 -16.62
C CYS A 140 -1.35 6.75 -16.78
N GLY A 141 -2.09 5.92 -17.52
CA GLY A 141 -1.95 4.47 -17.43
C GLY A 141 -2.39 3.99 -16.04
N LYS A 142 -1.76 2.97 -15.50
CA LYS A 142 -2.15 2.44 -14.19
C LYS A 142 -2.02 3.48 -13.08
N ILE A 143 -3.08 3.63 -12.27
CA ILE A 143 -2.98 4.21 -10.95
C ILE A 143 -2.40 3.13 -10.03
N ARG A 144 -1.15 3.29 -9.62
CA ARG A 144 -0.41 2.30 -8.84
C ARG A 144 -0.73 2.35 -7.36
N GLU A 145 -0.92 3.56 -6.86
CA GLU A 145 -1.25 3.80 -5.47
C GLU A 145 -2.04 5.10 -5.32
N ILE A 146 -2.86 5.15 -4.29
CA ILE A 146 -3.53 6.32 -3.77
C ILE A 146 -3.19 6.40 -2.28
N SER A 147 -2.41 7.40 -1.88
CA SER A 147 -2.05 7.65 -0.50
C SER A 147 -2.70 8.94 0.00
N ILE A 148 -3.02 8.99 1.29
CA ILE A 148 -3.78 10.09 1.90
C ILE A 148 -2.93 10.68 3.02
N ASP A 149 -2.96 12.00 3.18
CA ASP A 149 -2.31 12.67 4.30
C ASP A 149 -3.03 12.36 5.63
N GLU A 150 -2.36 12.58 6.76
CA GLU A 150 -2.90 12.29 8.09
C GLU A 150 -4.19 13.05 8.43
N LYS A 151 -4.40 14.20 7.80
CA LYS A 151 -5.61 15.02 7.99
C LYS A 151 -6.77 14.59 7.10
N GLY A 152 -6.51 13.69 6.14
CA GLY A 152 -7.51 13.27 5.17
C GLY A 152 -7.88 14.34 4.15
N ASP A 153 -7.15 15.46 4.09
CA ASP A 153 -7.47 16.61 3.25
C ASP A 153 -6.83 16.55 1.87
N HIS A 154 -5.73 15.79 1.73
CA HIS A 154 -5.04 15.61 0.46
C HIS A 154 -4.85 14.14 0.15
N MET A 155 -4.94 13.81 -1.15
CA MET A 155 -4.54 12.50 -1.68
C MET A 155 -3.49 12.68 -2.77
N VAL A 156 -2.56 11.73 -2.87
CA VAL A 156 -1.63 11.63 -3.99
C VAL A 156 -1.95 10.41 -4.83
N ILE A 157 -2.02 10.59 -6.14
CA ILE A 157 -2.18 9.53 -7.14
C ILE A 157 -0.83 9.26 -7.78
N CYS A 158 -0.38 8.01 -7.70
CA CYS A 158 0.85 7.53 -8.31
C CYS A 158 0.58 6.96 -9.71
N GLY A 159 1.00 7.67 -10.77
CA GLY A 159 0.74 7.30 -12.15
C GLY A 159 1.84 6.44 -12.77
N GLN A 160 1.46 5.56 -13.69
CA GLN A 160 2.41 4.79 -14.51
C GLN A 160 3.23 5.68 -15.45
N ASP A 161 2.75 6.89 -15.75
CA ASP A 161 3.42 7.89 -16.58
C ASP A 161 4.62 8.58 -15.90
N GLY A 162 4.86 8.27 -14.62
CA GLY A 162 5.92 8.87 -13.80
C GLY A 162 5.52 10.18 -13.11
N TYR A 163 4.29 10.62 -13.29
CA TYR A 163 3.75 11.80 -12.61
C TYR A 163 3.05 11.40 -11.31
N ILE A 164 3.10 12.31 -10.35
CA ILE A 164 2.18 12.32 -9.21
C ILE A 164 1.18 13.46 -9.41
N ARG A 165 -0.02 13.23 -8.92
CA ARG A 165 -1.11 14.21 -8.89
C ARG A 165 -1.62 14.31 -7.48
N ILE A 166 -1.58 15.50 -6.92
CA ILE A 166 -2.08 15.76 -5.56
C ILE A 166 -3.42 16.48 -5.69
N LEU A 167 -4.44 15.87 -5.10
CA LEU A 167 -5.80 16.39 -5.07
C LEU A 167 -6.18 16.77 -3.65
N GLU A 168 -6.97 17.83 -3.52
CA GLU A 168 -7.74 18.03 -2.29
C GLU A 168 -8.96 17.10 -2.27
N THR A 169 -9.33 16.61 -1.08
CA THR A 169 -10.33 15.55 -0.95
C THR A 169 -11.77 16.04 -0.80
N SER A 170 -11.99 17.37 -0.77
CA SER A 170 -13.33 17.94 -0.62
C SER A 170 -14.08 18.07 -1.96
N PHE A 171 -13.38 18.53 -3.01
CA PHE A 171 -13.94 18.71 -4.36
C PHE A 171 -13.17 17.93 -5.43
N PHE A 172 -12.08 17.25 -5.03
CA PHE A 172 -11.23 16.41 -5.90
C PHE A 172 -10.53 17.18 -7.02
N ASN A 173 -10.23 18.48 -6.79
CA ASN A 173 -9.42 19.26 -7.72
C ASN A 173 -7.95 18.85 -7.62
N VAL A 174 -7.28 18.73 -8.76
CA VAL A 174 -5.82 18.58 -8.81
C VAL A 174 -5.19 19.91 -8.43
N ILE A 175 -4.45 19.95 -7.34
CA ILE A 175 -3.76 21.15 -6.84
C ILE A 175 -2.28 21.18 -7.21
N HIS A 176 -1.66 19.98 -7.41
CA HIS A 176 -0.28 19.84 -7.87
C HIS A 176 -0.19 18.65 -8.82
N GLU A 177 0.58 18.83 -9.90
CA GLU A 177 0.92 17.75 -10.85
C GLU A 177 2.33 17.95 -11.35
N PHE A 178 3.24 16.99 -11.07
CA PHE A 178 4.60 17.08 -11.55
C PHE A 178 5.22 15.69 -11.78
N LYS A 179 6.25 15.66 -12.62
CA LYS A 179 7.00 14.43 -12.92
C LYS A 179 7.90 14.07 -11.74
N ALA A 180 7.54 13.01 -11.03
CA ALA A 180 8.29 12.55 -9.86
C ALA A 180 9.40 11.54 -10.24
N HIS A 181 9.16 10.65 -11.19
CA HIS A 181 10.10 9.61 -11.62
C HIS A 181 10.23 9.56 -13.14
N ASN A 182 11.33 9.01 -13.64
CA ASN A 182 11.54 8.83 -15.08
C ASN A 182 10.61 7.78 -15.67
N ASP A 183 10.38 6.70 -14.93
CA ASP A 183 9.38 5.66 -15.17
C ASP A 183 8.22 5.83 -14.17
N GLY A 184 7.30 4.86 -14.10
CA GLY A 184 6.13 4.93 -13.24
C GLY A 184 6.46 5.17 -11.75
N VAL A 185 5.58 5.91 -11.07
CA VAL A 185 5.55 6.02 -9.62
C VAL A 185 4.74 4.86 -9.07
N ASN A 186 5.31 4.11 -8.13
CA ASN A 186 4.64 2.94 -7.56
C ASN A 186 4.06 3.21 -6.17
N CYS A 187 4.68 4.08 -5.39
CA CYS A 187 4.25 4.41 -4.03
C CYS A 187 4.60 5.84 -3.65
N ALA A 188 3.82 6.38 -2.72
CA ALA A 188 4.04 7.71 -2.16
C ALA A 188 3.58 7.78 -0.70
N LEU A 189 4.29 8.52 0.12
CA LEU A 189 4.04 8.61 1.56
C LEU A 189 4.18 10.06 2.03
N PHE A 190 3.10 10.63 2.58
CA PHE A 190 3.08 11.98 3.13
C PHE A 190 3.75 12.06 4.50
N ASP A 191 4.51 13.13 4.71
CA ASP A 191 5.04 13.56 6.00
C ASP A 191 4.91 15.10 6.05
N GLU A 192 3.74 15.58 6.40
CA GLU A 192 3.33 17.00 6.37
C GLU A 192 3.51 17.63 4.97
N GLU A 193 4.46 18.57 4.81
CA GLU A 193 4.79 19.21 3.53
C GLU A 193 5.81 18.40 2.70
N VAL A 194 6.31 17.33 3.26
CA VAL A 194 7.23 16.42 2.59
C VAL A 194 6.47 15.23 2.01
N LEU A 195 6.85 14.82 0.80
CA LEU A 195 6.36 13.61 0.17
C LEU A 195 7.56 12.73 -0.19
N PHE A 196 7.54 11.48 0.24
CA PHE A 196 8.48 10.46 -0.23
C PHE A 196 7.82 9.68 -1.36
N THR A 197 8.57 9.40 -2.43
CA THR A 197 8.06 8.60 -3.55
C THR A 197 9.03 7.50 -3.91
N GLY A 198 8.50 6.33 -4.26
CA GLY A 198 9.25 5.19 -4.78
C GLY A 198 8.82 4.86 -6.21
N GLY A 199 9.79 4.69 -7.12
CA GLY A 199 9.51 4.53 -8.52
C GLY A 199 9.96 3.21 -9.12
N LYS A 200 9.53 2.98 -10.36
CA LYS A 200 9.99 1.88 -11.19
C LYS A 200 11.47 2.04 -11.58
N ASP A 201 11.98 3.26 -11.55
CA ASP A 201 13.40 3.60 -11.76
C ASP A 201 14.30 3.24 -10.58
N ALA A 202 13.77 2.62 -9.53
CA ALA A 202 14.46 2.16 -8.33
C ALA A 202 15.02 3.28 -7.41
N TYR A 203 14.55 4.51 -7.58
CA TYR A 203 14.91 5.65 -6.74
C TYR A 203 13.87 5.91 -5.66
N ILE A 204 14.34 6.37 -4.50
CA ILE A 204 13.51 7.11 -3.53
C ILE A 204 13.78 8.59 -3.77
N HIS A 205 12.73 9.36 -3.95
CA HIS A 205 12.79 10.82 -3.97
C HIS A 205 12.07 11.38 -2.75
N LYS A 206 12.61 12.49 -2.24
CA LYS A 206 12.01 13.31 -1.19
C LYS A 206 11.67 14.66 -1.78
N TRP A 207 10.44 15.13 -1.61
CA TRP A 207 9.91 16.33 -2.21
C TRP A 207 9.35 17.28 -1.15
N ASN A 208 9.48 18.61 -1.33
CA ASN A 208 8.49 19.52 -0.81
C ASN A 208 7.38 19.60 -1.87
N TRP A 209 6.25 18.93 -1.62
CA TRP A 209 5.22 18.76 -2.63
C TRP A 209 4.46 20.07 -2.92
N LYS A 210 4.34 20.98 -1.94
CA LYS A 210 3.71 22.29 -2.15
C LYS A 210 4.52 23.21 -3.06
N LYS A 211 5.84 23.05 -3.09
CA LYS A 211 6.77 23.80 -3.94
C LYS A 211 7.19 23.05 -5.18
N GLU A 212 6.76 21.79 -5.32
CA GLU A 212 7.17 20.86 -6.38
C GLU A 212 8.70 20.73 -6.48
N ALA A 213 9.38 20.89 -5.35
CA ALA A 213 10.82 20.94 -5.27
C ALA A 213 11.39 19.62 -4.74
N LYS A 214 12.33 19.03 -5.49
CA LYS A 214 13.05 17.83 -5.08
C LYS A 214 14.08 18.18 -4.01
N LEU A 215 13.93 17.59 -2.81
CA LEU A 215 14.82 17.79 -1.67
C LEU A 215 15.97 16.78 -1.64
N ALA A 216 15.68 15.53 -2.03
CA ALA A 216 16.67 14.46 -2.10
C ALA A 216 16.30 13.42 -3.19
N SER A 217 17.32 12.70 -3.67
CA SER A 217 17.18 11.64 -4.66
C SER A 217 18.25 10.59 -4.40
N VAL A 218 17.83 9.36 -4.11
CA VAL A 218 18.75 8.27 -3.73
C VAL A 218 18.45 7.04 -4.57
N PRO A 219 19.47 6.43 -5.22
CA PRO A 219 19.34 5.12 -5.84
C PRO A 219 19.15 4.07 -4.74
N ALA A 220 17.90 3.67 -4.53
CA ALA A 220 17.54 2.90 -3.35
C ALA A 220 17.62 1.39 -3.57
N HIS A 221 17.24 0.90 -4.74
CA HIS A 221 17.17 -0.52 -5.05
C HIS A 221 17.78 -0.83 -6.41
N ASN A 222 17.92 -2.13 -6.74
CA ASN A 222 18.38 -2.55 -8.07
C ASN A 222 17.22 -2.60 -9.10
N TYR A 223 15.98 -2.63 -8.61
CA TYR A 223 14.75 -2.69 -9.41
C TYR A 223 13.65 -1.88 -8.73
N ALA A 224 12.48 -1.83 -9.36
CA ALA A 224 11.32 -1.08 -8.94
C ALA A 224 11.04 -1.18 -7.43
N ILE A 225 10.83 -0.05 -6.79
CA ILE A 225 10.32 0.05 -5.43
C ILE A 225 8.81 -0.16 -5.51
N TYR A 226 8.27 -0.99 -4.64
CA TYR A 226 6.85 -1.29 -4.65
C TYR A 226 6.09 -0.62 -3.53
N ASP A 227 6.75 -0.41 -2.36
CA ASP A 227 6.10 0.22 -1.23
C ASP A 227 7.08 0.90 -0.28
N LEU A 228 6.57 1.89 0.47
CA LEU A 228 7.27 2.68 1.48
C LEU A 228 6.41 2.82 2.73
N GLU A 229 7.03 2.78 3.93
CA GLU A 229 6.33 3.02 5.19
C GLU A 229 7.26 3.62 6.25
N PHE A 230 6.69 4.45 7.11
CA PHE A 230 7.41 4.98 8.27
C PHE A 230 7.31 4.05 9.48
N ILE A 231 8.41 3.94 10.20
CA ILE A 231 8.51 3.19 11.45
C ILE A 231 9.29 4.03 12.49
N ASN A 232 9.23 3.65 13.76
CA ASN A 232 9.98 4.32 14.83
C ASN A 232 9.60 5.80 14.94
N ASN A 233 8.33 6.08 15.22
CA ASN A 233 7.79 7.45 15.29
C ASN A 233 8.20 8.33 14.09
N LYS A 234 8.22 7.75 12.90
CA LYS A 234 8.65 8.37 11.64
C LYS A 234 10.14 8.80 11.60
N GLU A 235 11.00 8.27 12.46
CA GLU A 235 12.45 8.51 12.33
C GLU A 235 13.08 7.68 11.23
N ASN A 236 12.47 6.54 10.92
CA ASN A 236 12.96 5.61 9.91
C ASN A 236 11.93 5.40 8.79
N LEU A 237 12.45 5.13 7.60
CA LEU A 237 11.68 4.73 6.43
C LEU A 237 12.05 3.28 6.09
N VAL A 238 11.05 2.48 5.71
CA VAL A 238 11.26 1.14 5.17
C VAL A 238 10.83 1.13 3.71
N SER A 239 11.60 0.49 2.85
CA SER A 239 11.25 0.26 1.44
C SER A 239 11.29 -1.21 1.09
N VAL A 240 10.39 -1.63 0.20
CA VAL A 240 10.33 -2.98 -0.35
C VAL A 240 10.35 -2.94 -1.88
N SER A 241 10.91 -3.98 -2.51
CA SER A 241 11.23 -3.93 -3.93
C SER A 241 11.05 -5.26 -4.67
N PHE A 242 10.90 -5.13 -5.99
CA PHE A 242 11.03 -6.23 -6.94
C PHE A 242 12.40 -6.93 -6.85
N ASP A 243 13.45 -6.24 -6.37
CA ASP A 243 14.79 -6.81 -6.15
C ASP A 243 14.85 -7.81 -4.97
N LYS A 244 13.70 -8.14 -4.35
CA LYS A 244 13.52 -9.11 -3.27
C LYS A 244 14.06 -8.64 -1.92
N SER A 245 14.53 -7.40 -1.83
CA SER A 245 15.09 -6.84 -0.60
C SER A 245 14.11 -5.93 0.13
N ILE A 246 14.29 -5.86 1.44
CA ILE A 246 13.71 -4.87 2.35
C ILE A 246 14.87 -4.00 2.81
N LYS A 247 14.69 -2.69 2.84
CA LYS A 247 15.72 -1.76 3.32
C LYS A 247 15.18 -0.83 4.38
N LEU A 248 15.99 -0.59 5.40
CA LEU A 248 15.75 0.38 6.45
C LEU A 248 16.62 1.61 6.21
N TRP A 249 16.03 2.78 6.33
CA TRP A 249 16.67 4.06 6.04
C TRP A 249 16.50 5.03 7.21
N ASN A 250 17.46 5.92 7.40
CA ASN A 250 17.27 7.13 8.16
C ASN A 250 16.39 8.10 7.34
N LYS A 251 15.25 8.53 7.88
CA LYS A 251 14.30 9.40 7.14
C LYS A 251 14.88 10.79 6.85
N ALA A 252 15.73 11.32 7.74
CA ALA A 252 16.19 12.71 7.64
C ALA A 252 17.02 12.93 6.36
N ASP A 253 18.02 12.06 6.13
CA ASP A 253 18.99 12.17 5.04
C ASP A 253 18.86 11.06 3.97
N VAL A 254 17.92 10.13 4.16
CA VAL A 254 17.69 8.96 3.30
C VAL A 254 18.93 8.09 3.16
N SER A 255 19.78 8.04 4.20
CA SER A 255 20.91 7.11 4.26
C SER A 255 20.47 5.71 4.65
N ILE A 256 21.12 4.70 4.05
CA ILE A 256 20.79 3.30 4.33
C ILE A 256 21.32 2.89 5.72
N ILE A 257 20.45 2.26 6.51
CA ILE A 257 20.82 1.64 7.79
C ILE A 257 21.02 0.14 7.61
N GLU A 258 20.09 -0.55 6.98
CA GLU A 258 20.14 -2.00 6.80
C GLU A 258 19.55 -2.44 5.46
N ARG A 259 20.11 -3.54 4.92
CA ARG A 259 19.56 -4.27 3.77
C ARG A 259 19.32 -5.72 4.14
N ILE A 260 18.07 -6.15 4.00
CA ILE A 260 17.61 -7.51 4.28
C ILE A 260 17.34 -8.23 2.97
N GLU A 261 18.02 -9.35 2.78
CA GLU A 261 17.90 -10.26 1.65
C GLU A 261 17.57 -11.67 2.16
N PHE A 262 17.37 -12.61 1.25
CA PHE A 262 17.07 -14.01 1.61
C PHE A 262 18.06 -14.62 2.61
N LYS A 263 19.36 -14.35 2.46
CA LYS A 263 20.42 -14.80 3.40
C LYS A 263 20.22 -14.30 4.84
N ASN A 264 19.51 -13.17 5.00
CA ASN A 264 19.19 -12.55 6.29
C ASN A 264 17.73 -12.83 6.70
N LYS A 265 17.17 -13.97 6.31
CA LYS A 265 15.77 -14.37 6.52
C LYS A 265 14.74 -13.51 5.75
N GLY A 266 15.16 -12.71 4.77
CA GLY A 266 14.28 -11.98 3.85
C GLY A 266 13.48 -12.90 2.93
N HIS A 267 12.75 -12.29 2.02
CA HIS A 267 11.93 -13.00 1.03
C HIS A 267 12.76 -13.61 -0.10
N ARG A 268 12.25 -14.68 -0.72
CA ARG A 268 12.88 -15.33 -1.89
C ARG A 268 12.52 -14.69 -3.21
N HIS A 269 11.37 -14.03 -3.25
CA HIS A 269 10.80 -13.40 -4.44
C HIS A 269 10.48 -11.94 -4.16
N THR A 270 9.88 -11.26 -5.12
CA THR A 270 9.44 -9.88 -5.03
C THR A 270 8.73 -9.61 -3.72
N VAL A 271 9.08 -8.51 -3.05
CA VAL A 271 8.34 -8.02 -1.88
C VAL A 271 7.32 -6.99 -2.39
N ASN A 272 6.03 -7.32 -2.28
CA ASN A 272 4.97 -6.58 -2.96
C ASN A 272 4.44 -5.40 -2.16
N ARG A 273 4.25 -5.59 -0.85
CA ARG A 273 3.70 -4.58 0.05
C ARG A 273 4.24 -4.76 1.45
N LEU A 274 4.05 -3.72 2.24
CA LEU A 274 4.28 -3.75 3.68
C LEU A 274 3.14 -3.03 4.41
N ALA A 275 2.93 -3.38 5.67
CA ALA A 275 1.96 -2.74 6.54
C ALA A 275 2.58 -2.47 7.91
N LYS A 276 2.38 -1.27 8.43
CA LYS A 276 2.78 -0.92 9.79
C LYS A 276 1.83 -1.59 10.78
N ILE A 277 2.39 -2.33 11.74
CA ILE A 277 1.65 -2.93 12.86
C ILE A 277 1.65 -1.96 14.04
N ASN A 278 2.80 -1.41 14.34
CA ASN A 278 3.01 -0.36 15.35
C ASN A 278 4.35 0.35 15.11
N GLU A 279 4.78 1.20 16.03
CA GLU A 279 6.01 1.98 15.83
C GLU A 279 7.28 1.13 15.70
N ASN A 280 7.28 -0.11 16.18
CA ASN A 280 8.44 -1.00 16.10
C ASN A 280 8.22 -2.26 15.26
N LYS A 281 7.03 -2.44 14.68
CA LYS A 281 6.71 -3.66 13.92
C LYS A 281 6.05 -3.39 12.60
N ILE A 282 6.51 -4.12 11.58
CA ILE A 282 5.91 -4.14 10.24
C ILE A 282 5.64 -5.58 9.80
N ALA A 283 4.69 -5.72 8.89
CA ALA A 283 4.47 -6.93 8.11
C ALA A 283 4.92 -6.70 6.67
N THR A 284 5.46 -7.71 6.01
CA THR A 284 5.78 -7.71 4.58
C THR A 284 5.24 -8.95 3.90
N ILE A 285 4.84 -8.80 2.65
CA ILE A 285 4.29 -9.88 1.82
C ILE A 285 5.03 -10.02 0.50
N SER A 286 4.96 -11.21 -0.10
CA SER A 286 5.77 -11.51 -1.27
C SER A 286 5.12 -12.52 -2.23
N ASP A 287 5.67 -12.57 -3.45
CA ASP A 287 5.41 -13.63 -4.41
C ASP A 287 5.88 -15.01 -3.91
N ASP A 288 6.70 -15.09 -2.87
CA ASP A 288 7.09 -16.34 -2.22
C ASP A 288 5.99 -16.96 -1.35
N ARG A 289 4.79 -16.35 -1.33
CA ARG A 289 3.59 -16.78 -0.61
C ARG A 289 3.69 -16.68 0.91
N LEU A 290 4.68 -15.92 1.39
CA LEU A 290 4.90 -15.70 2.82
C LEU A 290 4.46 -14.31 3.23
N LEU A 291 3.85 -14.23 4.40
CA LEU A 291 3.68 -13.04 5.21
C LEU A 291 4.74 -13.10 6.31
N LYS A 292 5.58 -12.09 6.43
CA LYS A 292 6.63 -12.00 7.45
C LYS A 292 6.41 -10.82 8.35
N ILE A 293 6.61 -11.03 9.66
CA ILE A 293 6.55 -9.96 10.67
C ILE A 293 7.97 -9.65 11.13
N TRP A 294 8.27 -8.37 11.16
CA TRP A 294 9.57 -7.82 11.53
C TRP A 294 9.43 -6.91 12.74
N GLU A 295 10.40 -6.95 13.62
CA GLU A 295 10.50 -6.07 14.77
C GLU A 295 11.81 -5.27 14.71
N LEU A 296 11.70 -3.95 14.88
CA LEU A 296 12.83 -3.06 15.00
C LEU A 296 13.44 -3.24 16.40
N THR A 297 14.71 -3.58 16.45
CA THR A 297 15.50 -3.76 17.67
C THR A 297 16.69 -2.80 17.68
N ASP A 298 17.10 -2.39 18.86
CA ASP A 298 18.32 -1.60 19.06
C ASP A 298 19.59 -2.43 18.86
#